data_353495efd3b85bf2d531b6ed6a346244
#
_entry.id   353495efd3b85bf2d531b6ed6a346244
#
_cell.length_a   1.000
_cell.length_b   1.000
_cell.length_c   1.000
_cell.angle_alpha   90.00
_cell.angle_beta   90.00
_cell.angle_gamma   90.00
#
_symmetry.space_group_name_H-M   'P 1'
#
loop_
_entity.id
_entity.type
_entity.pdbx_description
1 polymer ?
#
loop_
_entity_poly.entity_id
_entity_poly.type
_entity_poly.pdbx_seq_one_letter_code
_entity_poly.pdbx_strand_id
1 'polypeptide(L)'
;MKKREELKKLLIVVDMVNGFIKEGKMSDKDINHITQRIKALVESYLSEEEGVAFIKDTNDYDSVEFKKYPPHCIKGTTEAELISELSQYESRALSYEKNSTSTIFAKNFMRDIERMKSLEEVVITGCCTDICVMNLAIPLVNYFDEQNKDVTVRVPQNAVETFNSEVHDRREYNSMALRLMKN
;
A
#
# COMPACT_ATOMS: atom_id res chain seq x y z
N MET A 1 10.79 8.59 -18.53
CA MET A 1 10.31 8.68 -17.12
C MET A 1 10.70 10.04 -16.54
N LYS A 2 9.74 10.76 -15.98
CA LYS A 2 9.98 12.00 -15.22
C LYS A 2 10.97 11.76 -14.08
N LYS A 3 11.71 12.79 -13.69
CA LYS A 3 12.48 12.75 -12.44
C LYS A 3 11.52 12.75 -11.25
N ARG A 4 11.92 12.15 -10.12
CA ARG A 4 11.08 12.10 -8.89
C ARG A 4 10.57 13.48 -8.46
N GLU A 5 11.39 14.50 -8.61
CA GLU A 5 11.08 15.89 -8.25
C GLU A 5 9.97 16.52 -9.12
N GLU A 6 9.73 15.96 -10.31
CA GLU A 6 8.78 16.45 -11.32
C GLU A 6 7.45 15.68 -11.28
N LEU A 7 7.34 14.63 -10.47
CA LEU A 7 6.12 13.85 -10.32
C LEU A 7 5.04 14.69 -9.66
N LYS A 8 3.88 14.75 -10.30
CA LYS A 8 2.69 15.43 -9.77
C LYS A 8 1.75 14.48 -9.05
N LYS A 9 1.74 13.21 -9.44
CA LYS A 9 0.88 12.19 -8.88
C LYS A 9 1.70 10.97 -8.47
N LEU A 10 1.30 10.35 -7.37
CA LEU A 10 1.87 9.10 -6.89
C LEU A 10 0.76 8.10 -6.58
N LEU A 11 0.79 6.95 -7.23
CA LEU A 11 -0.01 5.78 -6.87
C LEU A 11 0.80 4.91 -5.92
N ILE A 12 0.27 4.62 -4.74
CA ILE A 12 0.87 3.69 -3.77
C ILE A 12 -0.01 2.45 -3.71
N VAL A 13 0.58 1.30 -4.00
CA VAL A 13 -0.07 -0.02 -3.94
C VAL A 13 0.47 -0.74 -2.72
N VAL A 14 -0.39 -0.91 -1.71
CA VAL A 14 -0.03 -1.45 -0.40
C VAL A 14 -0.32 -2.95 -0.36
N ASP A 15 0.70 -3.73 -0.08
CA ASP A 15 0.67 -5.13 0.32
C ASP A 15 -0.12 -6.09 -0.61
N MET A 16 -0.13 -5.81 -1.90
CA MET A 16 -0.65 -6.75 -2.90
C MET A 16 0.37 -7.87 -3.15
N VAL A 17 0.71 -8.58 -2.07
CA VAL A 17 1.67 -9.70 -2.05
C VAL A 17 0.98 -11.05 -1.94
N ASN A 18 1.68 -12.12 -2.34
CA ASN A 18 1.09 -13.47 -2.34
C ASN A 18 0.59 -13.88 -0.96
N GLY A 19 1.30 -13.52 0.11
CA GLY A 19 0.96 -13.90 1.49
C GLY A 19 -0.37 -13.35 2.02
N PHE A 20 -0.91 -12.29 1.40
CA PHE A 20 -2.24 -11.77 1.73
C PHE A 20 -3.31 -12.11 0.69
N ILE A 21 -2.92 -12.41 -0.57
CA ILE A 21 -3.87 -12.57 -1.67
C ILE A 21 -4.03 -14.05 -2.09
N LYS A 22 -2.97 -14.84 -2.05
CA LYS A 22 -2.96 -16.17 -2.70
C LYS A 22 -2.66 -17.34 -1.78
N GLU A 23 -1.70 -17.18 -0.87
CA GLU A 23 -1.16 -18.28 -0.08
C GLU A 23 -0.73 -17.80 1.31
N GLY A 24 -0.50 -18.75 2.23
CA GLY A 24 -0.04 -18.44 3.59
C GLY A 24 -1.18 -18.29 4.59
N LYS A 25 -0.80 -18.13 5.86
CA LYS A 25 -1.74 -18.12 7.00
C LYS A 25 -2.58 -16.86 7.09
N MET A 26 -2.12 -15.78 6.47
CA MET A 26 -2.80 -14.48 6.48
C MET A 26 -3.52 -14.20 5.16
N SER A 27 -3.56 -15.16 4.23
CA SER A 27 -4.18 -14.94 2.93
C SER A 27 -5.70 -14.97 3.00
N ASP A 28 -6.33 -14.02 2.32
CA ASP A 28 -7.75 -14.02 2.01
C ASP A 28 -7.93 -13.79 0.49
N LYS A 29 -8.32 -14.85 -0.22
CA LYS A 29 -8.44 -14.84 -1.68
C LYS A 29 -9.52 -13.90 -2.20
N ASP A 30 -10.47 -13.54 -1.37
CA ASP A 30 -11.52 -12.58 -1.76
C ASP A 30 -10.96 -11.16 -1.95
N ILE A 31 -9.83 -10.81 -1.31
CA ILE A 31 -9.15 -9.53 -1.55
C ILE A 31 -8.75 -9.39 -3.02
N ASN A 32 -8.52 -10.48 -3.73
CA ASN A 32 -8.09 -10.47 -5.12
C ASN A 32 -9.04 -9.73 -6.08
N HIS A 33 -10.31 -9.50 -5.70
CA HIS A 33 -11.27 -8.79 -6.56
C HIS A 33 -10.86 -7.34 -6.88
N ILE A 34 -10.03 -6.69 -6.03
CA ILE A 34 -9.51 -5.34 -6.29
C ILE A 34 -8.33 -5.32 -7.27
N THR A 35 -7.71 -6.47 -7.56
CA THR A 35 -6.47 -6.56 -8.36
C THR A 35 -6.61 -5.93 -9.74
N GLN A 36 -7.71 -6.20 -10.45
CA GLN A 36 -7.90 -5.66 -11.81
C GLN A 36 -8.04 -4.13 -11.81
N ARG A 37 -8.70 -3.57 -10.79
CA ARG A 37 -8.79 -2.11 -10.63
C ARG A 37 -7.43 -1.48 -10.33
N ILE A 38 -6.65 -2.09 -9.44
CA ILE A 38 -5.30 -1.64 -9.11
C ILE A 38 -4.40 -1.71 -10.34
N LYS A 39 -4.45 -2.82 -11.09
CA LYS A 39 -3.69 -2.98 -12.34
C LYS A 39 -3.99 -1.86 -13.33
N ALA A 40 -5.26 -1.56 -13.57
CA ALA A 40 -5.66 -0.47 -14.45
C ALA A 40 -5.13 0.90 -13.99
N LEU A 41 -5.10 1.16 -12.68
CA LEU A 41 -4.50 2.38 -12.12
C LEU A 41 -2.98 2.41 -12.35
N VAL A 42 -2.28 1.30 -12.09
CA VAL A 42 -0.83 1.19 -12.34
C VAL A 42 -0.50 1.49 -13.81
N GLU A 43 -1.24 0.88 -14.74
CA GLU A 43 -1.06 1.10 -16.18
C GLU A 43 -1.31 2.57 -16.57
N SER A 44 -2.35 3.20 -16.03
CA SER A 44 -2.66 4.62 -16.27
C SER A 44 -1.52 5.53 -15.79
N TYR A 45 -1.08 5.38 -14.54
CA TYR A 45 -0.01 6.20 -13.97
C TYR A 45 1.31 6.04 -14.74
N LEU A 46 1.67 4.80 -15.10
CA LEU A 46 2.87 4.54 -15.87
C LEU A 46 2.79 5.08 -17.30
N SER A 47 1.60 5.13 -17.93
CA SER A 47 1.39 5.71 -19.25
C SER A 47 1.46 7.25 -19.25
N GLU A 48 1.06 7.87 -18.12
CA GLU A 48 1.17 9.32 -17.89
C GLU A 48 2.58 9.74 -17.42
N GLU A 49 3.51 8.80 -17.31
CA GLU A 49 4.85 8.98 -16.71
C GLU A 49 4.81 9.52 -15.27
N GLU A 50 3.77 9.19 -14.52
CA GLU A 50 3.61 9.53 -13.10
C GLU A 50 4.16 8.42 -12.17
N GLY A 51 4.24 8.72 -10.87
CA GLY A 51 4.85 7.83 -9.89
C GLY A 51 3.97 6.63 -9.55
N VAL A 52 4.58 5.45 -9.50
CA VAL A 52 4.01 4.24 -8.90
C VAL A 52 4.96 3.72 -7.83
N ALA A 53 4.45 3.35 -6.67
CA ALA A 53 5.18 2.74 -5.57
C ALA A 53 4.50 1.46 -5.11
N PHE A 54 5.20 0.36 -5.09
CA PHE A 54 4.76 -0.87 -4.43
C PHE A 54 5.31 -0.93 -3.02
N ILE A 55 4.42 -1.18 -2.06
CA ILE A 55 4.77 -1.48 -0.69
C ILE A 55 4.59 -2.99 -0.49
N LYS A 56 5.61 -3.64 0.05
CA LYS A 56 5.58 -5.08 0.29
C LYS A 56 5.78 -5.34 1.78
N ASP A 57 4.83 -6.00 2.39
CA ASP A 57 5.05 -6.57 3.70
C ASP A 57 6.14 -7.63 3.60
N THR A 58 7.23 -7.43 4.32
CA THR A 58 8.44 -8.25 4.21
C THR A 58 9.07 -8.36 5.58
N ASN A 59 8.62 -9.37 6.31
CA ASN A 59 9.00 -9.54 7.70
C ASN A 59 10.35 -10.26 7.86
N ASP A 60 11.16 -9.79 8.79
CA ASP A 60 12.33 -10.55 9.25
C ASP A 60 11.86 -11.84 9.93
N TYR A 61 12.69 -12.89 9.91
CA TYR A 61 12.35 -14.21 10.45
C TYR A 61 11.92 -14.18 11.92
N ASP A 62 12.48 -13.26 12.70
CA ASP A 62 12.25 -13.04 14.13
C ASP A 62 11.43 -11.76 14.40
N SER A 63 10.61 -11.32 13.45
CA SER A 63 9.80 -10.12 13.57
C SER A 63 8.98 -10.11 14.86
N VAL A 64 9.05 -9.00 15.59
CA VAL A 64 8.24 -8.78 16.83
C VAL A 64 6.74 -8.80 16.53
N GLU A 65 6.35 -8.52 15.30
CA GLU A 65 4.97 -8.55 14.84
C GLU A 65 4.34 -9.95 14.97
N PHE A 66 5.14 -11.00 14.88
CA PHE A 66 4.70 -12.40 15.07
C PHE A 66 4.23 -12.74 16.51
N LYS A 67 4.37 -11.80 17.44
CA LYS A 67 3.70 -11.90 18.75
C LYS A 67 2.20 -11.59 18.68
N LYS A 68 1.76 -10.90 17.63
CA LYS A 68 0.37 -10.47 17.42
C LYS A 68 -0.30 -11.24 16.28
N TYR A 69 0.47 -11.56 15.24
CA TYR A 69 0.03 -12.22 14.01
C TYR A 69 0.82 -13.51 13.80
N PRO A 70 0.27 -14.54 13.15
CA PRO A 70 1.07 -15.69 12.73
C PRO A 70 2.20 -15.25 11.80
N PRO A 71 3.34 -15.97 11.77
CA PRO A 71 4.40 -15.70 10.79
C PRO A 71 3.84 -15.66 9.36
N HIS A 72 4.17 -14.59 8.62
CA HIS A 72 3.68 -14.31 7.28
C HIS A 72 4.69 -13.43 6.53
N CYS A 73 4.63 -13.44 5.21
CA CYS A 73 5.44 -12.60 4.33
C CYS A 73 6.92 -12.52 4.75
N ILE A 74 7.51 -13.67 5.12
CA ILE A 74 8.90 -13.71 5.56
C ILE A 74 9.81 -13.37 4.39
N LYS A 75 10.80 -12.54 4.66
CA LYS A 75 11.78 -12.08 3.66
C LYS A 75 12.42 -13.24 2.90
N GLY A 76 12.41 -13.15 1.56
CA GLY A 76 12.95 -14.18 0.69
C GLY A 76 12.03 -15.36 0.42
N THR A 77 10.78 -15.33 0.90
CA THR A 77 9.75 -16.30 0.55
C THR A 77 8.82 -15.75 -0.51
N THR A 78 8.10 -16.64 -1.21
CA THR A 78 7.08 -16.27 -2.21
C THR A 78 5.95 -15.43 -1.61
N GLU A 79 5.62 -15.61 -0.33
CA GLU A 79 4.61 -14.82 0.36
C GLU A 79 4.93 -13.32 0.33
N ALA A 80 6.21 -12.92 0.43
CA ALA A 80 6.63 -11.52 0.42
C ALA A 80 6.74 -10.90 -0.99
N GLU A 81 6.53 -11.70 -2.04
CA GLU A 81 6.58 -11.23 -3.43
C GLU A 81 5.24 -10.66 -3.87
N LEU A 82 5.28 -9.66 -4.77
CA LEU A 82 4.07 -9.15 -5.42
C LEU A 82 3.34 -10.26 -6.16
N ILE A 83 2.01 -10.20 -6.17
CA ILE A 83 1.21 -11.09 -7.00
C ILE A 83 1.60 -10.97 -8.48
N SER A 84 1.52 -12.07 -9.22
CA SER A 84 1.96 -12.15 -10.63
C SER A 84 1.34 -11.11 -11.55
N GLU A 85 0.12 -10.68 -11.26
CA GLU A 85 -0.62 -9.66 -12.01
C GLU A 85 0.02 -8.26 -11.93
N LEU A 86 0.80 -8.01 -10.87
CA LEU A 86 1.43 -6.70 -10.60
C LEU A 86 2.97 -6.74 -10.70
N SER A 87 3.60 -7.89 -10.48
CA SER A 87 5.07 -8.02 -10.43
C SER A 87 5.77 -7.57 -11.72
N GLN A 88 5.12 -7.70 -12.88
CA GLN A 88 5.65 -7.23 -14.16
C GLN A 88 5.91 -5.71 -14.23
N TYR A 89 5.29 -4.92 -13.36
CA TYR A 89 5.45 -3.46 -13.31
C TYR A 89 6.51 -3.02 -12.30
N GLU A 90 7.01 -3.91 -11.44
CA GLU A 90 7.91 -3.57 -10.33
C GLU A 90 9.19 -2.87 -10.81
N SER A 91 9.76 -3.30 -11.94
CA SER A 91 10.98 -2.70 -12.51
C SER A 91 10.81 -1.26 -12.99
N ARG A 92 9.56 -0.80 -13.17
CA ARG A 92 9.19 0.55 -13.62
C ARG A 92 8.66 1.42 -12.48
N ALA A 93 8.62 0.91 -11.25
CA ALA A 93 8.06 1.54 -10.08
C ALA A 93 9.09 1.71 -8.97
N LEU A 94 8.76 2.47 -7.94
CA LEU A 94 9.44 2.43 -6.66
C LEU A 94 8.99 1.18 -5.91
N SER A 95 9.88 0.57 -5.16
CA SER A 95 9.55 -0.60 -4.33
C SER A 95 10.11 -0.41 -2.93
N TYR A 96 9.26 -0.64 -1.91
CA TYR A 96 9.63 -0.51 -0.51
C TYR A 96 9.20 -1.75 0.26
N GLU A 97 10.09 -2.26 1.09
CA GLU A 97 9.83 -3.33 2.04
C GLU A 97 9.57 -2.75 3.43
N LYS A 98 8.58 -3.27 4.14
CA LYS A 98 8.30 -2.92 5.53
C LYS A 98 8.21 -4.16 6.40
N ASN A 99 8.64 -4.04 7.66
CA ASN A 99 8.59 -5.06 8.70
C ASN A 99 7.62 -4.65 9.83
N SER A 100 6.55 -3.98 9.43
CA SER A 100 5.47 -3.53 10.33
C SER A 100 4.25 -3.06 9.53
N THR A 101 3.12 -2.84 10.19
CA THR A 101 1.89 -2.37 9.53
C THR A 101 1.96 -0.96 8.96
N SER A 102 3.00 -0.16 9.24
CA SER A 102 3.09 1.22 8.77
C SER A 102 4.22 1.44 7.76
N THR A 103 3.86 1.85 6.55
CA THR A 103 4.78 2.21 5.46
C THR A 103 5.65 3.42 5.79
N ILE A 104 5.20 4.32 6.67
CA ILE A 104 5.96 5.53 7.05
C ILE A 104 7.36 5.20 7.56
N PHE A 105 7.52 4.03 8.19
CA PHE A 105 8.79 3.55 8.73
C PHE A 105 9.62 2.72 7.74
N ALA A 106 9.09 2.45 6.54
CA ALA A 106 9.85 1.73 5.51
C ALA A 106 11.08 2.54 5.09
N LYS A 107 12.20 1.83 4.94
CA LYS A 107 13.48 2.46 4.60
C LYS A 107 13.37 3.34 3.35
N ASN A 108 13.78 4.58 3.47
CA ASN A 108 13.81 5.59 2.41
C ASN A 108 12.43 6.11 1.94
N PHE A 109 11.30 5.54 2.37
CA PHE A 109 9.98 5.95 1.90
C PHE A 109 9.74 7.45 2.10
N MET A 110 9.78 7.93 3.34
CA MET A 110 9.55 9.35 3.63
C MET A 110 10.57 10.28 2.98
N ARG A 111 11.84 9.87 2.92
CA ARG A 111 12.88 10.63 2.20
C ARG A 111 12.55 10.80 0.70
N ASP A 112 11.98 9.78 0.07
CA ASP A 112 11.60 9.84 -1.33
C ASP A 112 10.32 10.68 -1.53
N ILE A 113 9.35 10.63 -0.60
CA ILE A 113 8.20 11.55 -0.55
C ILE A 113 8.67 13.01 -0.42
N GLU A 114 9.62 13.31 0.44
CA GLU A 114 10.19 14.65 0.62
C GLU A 114 10.83 15.22 -0.65
N ARG A 115 11.39 14.35 -1.50
CA ARG A 115 12.00 14.71 -2.77
C ARG A 115 10.99 15.02 -3.88
N MET A 116 9.77 14.56 -3.78
CA MET A 116 8.70 14.82 -4.76
C MET A 116 8.14 16.23 -4.56
N LYS A 117 8.89 17.24 -5.01
CA LYS A 117 8.57 18.66 -4.75
C LYS A 117 7.33 19.16 -5.48
N SER A 118 6.99 18.55 -6.62
CA SER A 118 5.83 18.90 -7.46
C SER A 118 4.59 18.08 -7.17
N LEU A 119 4.61 17.24 -6.11
CA LEU A 119 3.51 16.33 -5.79
C LEU A 119 2.23 17.10 -5.44
N GLU A 120 1.15 16.79 -6.14
CA GLU A 120 -0.19 17.38 -5.99
C GLU A 120 -1.22 16.35 -5.51
N GLU A 121 -1.01 15.06 -5.84
CA GLU A 121 -1.94 13.98 -5.49
C GLU A 121 -1.21 12.69 -5.12
N VAL A 122 -1.70 12.03 -4.07
CA VAL A 122 -1.34 10.65 -3.71
C VAL A 122 -2.60 9.79 -3.69
N VAL A 123 -2.59 8.70 -4.43
CA VAL A 123 -3.64 7.69 -4.40
C VAL A 123 -3.11 6.43 -3.74
N ILE A 124 -3.78 5.96 -2.67
CA ILE A 124 -3.38 4.78 -1.92
C ILE A 124 -4.38 3.66 -2.19
N THR A 125 -3.88 2.49 -2.55
CA THR A 125 -4.66 1.30 -2.89
C THR A 125 -4.09 0.06 -2.21
N GLY A 126 -4.79 -1.08 -2.28
CA GLY A 126 -4.29 -2.36 -1.77
C GLY A 126 -4.97 -2.81 -0.48
N CYS A 127 -4.24 -3.52 0.38
CA CYS A 127 -4.78 -4.14 1.59
C CYS A 127 -3.83 -4.01 2.81
N CYS A 128 -4.31 -4.17 4.06
CA CYS A 128 -5.73 -4.15 4.41
C CYS A 128 -6.18 -2.72 4.69
N THR A 129 -7.40 -2.37 4.28
CA THR A 129 -7.95 -1.00 4.37
C THR A 129 -7.80 -0.39 5.75
N ASP A 130 -8.17 -1.13 6.78
CA ASP A 130 -8.23 -0.72 8.19
C ASP A 130 -6.90 -0.90 8.94
N ILE A 131 -5.89 -1.47 8.30
CA ILE A 131 -4.57 -1.70 8.88
C ILE A 131 -3.51 -0.93 8.09
N CYS A 132 -2.87 -1.56 7.10
CA CYS A 132 -1.70 -0.99 6.43
C CYS A 132 -2.05 0.23 5.58
N VAL A 133 -3.22 0.25 4.92
CA VAL A 133 -3.69 1.40 4.14
C VAL A 133 -3.98 2.58 5.07
N MET A 134 -4.75 2.38 6.13
CA MET A 134 -5.08 3.44 7.09
C MET A 134 -3.84 3.94 7.84
N ASN A 135 -2.92 3.04 8.24
CA ASN A 135 -1.65 3.38 8.88
C ASN A 135 -0.64 4.09 7.95
N LEU A 136 -0.94 4.19 6.68
CA LEU A 136 -0.23 5.04 5.73
C LEU A 136 -0.99 6.34 5.47
N ALA A 137 -2.30 6.26 5.19
CA ALA A 137 -3.09 7.39 4.72
C ALA A 137 -3.14 8.52 5.75
N ILE A 138 -3.53 8.22 6.99
CA ILE A 138 -3.67 9.23 8.06
C ILE A 138 -2.33 9.93 8.38
N PRO A 139 -1.22 9.21 8.65
CA PRO A 139 0.05 9.85 8.89
C PRO A 139 0.58 10.65 7.70
N LEU A 140 0.28 10.23 6.47
CA LEU A 140 0.75 10.95 5.28
C LEU A 140 -0.02 12.27 5.07
N VAL A 141 -1.32 12.31 5.34
CA VAL A 141 -2.10 13.56 5.40
C VAL A 141 -1.49 14.50 6.45
N ASN A 142 -1.33 14.00 7.69
CA ASN A 142 -0.74 14.79 8.77
C ASN A 142 0.66 15.32 8.43
N TYR A 143 1.45 14.54 7.71
CA TYR A 143 2.77 14.98 7.24
C TYR A 143 2.67 16.16 6.26
N PHE A 144 1.75 16.10 5.29
CA PHE A 144 1.57 17.20 4.34
C PHE A 144 1.01 18.45 5.02
N ASP A 145 0.06 18.30 5.93
CA ASP A 145 -0.48 19.39 6.74
C ASP A 145 0.63 20.09 7.57
N GLU A 146 1.44 19.31 8.29
CA GLU A 146 2.57 19.82 9.09
C GLU A 146 3.58 20.57 8.23
N GLN A 147 3.78 20.16 6.98
CA GLN A 147 4.69 20.80 6.03
C GLN A 147 4.04 21.94 5.24
N ASN A 148 2.77 22.28 5.47
CA ASN A 148 1.98 23.23 4.70
C ASN A 148 2.04 22.97 3.19
N LYS A 149 1.94 21.68 2.80
CA LYS A 149 1.92 21.23 1.41
C LYS A 149 0.50 20.87 1.02
N ASP A 150 -0.03 21.51 -0.03
CA ASP A 150 -1.34 21.20 -0.60
C ASP A 150 -1.24 19.95 -1.48
N VAL A 151 -1.29 18.79 -0.84
CA VAL A 151 -1.26 17.47 -1.50
C VAL A 151 -2.52 16.69 -1.14
N THR A 152 -3.34 16.39 -2.13
CA THR A 152 -4.55 15.58 -1.92
C THR A 152 -4.18 14.11 -1.74
N VAL A 153 -4.57 13.50 -0.62
CA VAL A 153 -4.44 12.05 -0.40
C VAL A 153 -5.81 11.40 -0.60
N ARG A 154 -5.89 10.40 -1.47
CA ARG A 154 -7.14 9.67 -1.79
C ARG A 154 -7.00 8.17 -1.57
N VAL A 155 -8.06 7.58 -1.02
CA VAL A 155 -8.20 6.12 -0.87
C VAL A 155 -9.47 5.68 -1.61
N PRO A 156 -9.37 5.23 -2.88
CA PRO A 156 -10.54 4.83 -3.66
C PRO A 156 -11.17 3.56 -3.09
N GLN A 157 -12.43 3.61 -2.71
CA GLN A 157 -13.17 2.48 -2.10
C GLN A 157 -13.12 1.20 -2.94
N ASN A 158 -13.09 1.30 -4.27
CA ASN A 158 -13.07 0.17 -5.19
C ASN A 158 -11.67 -0.36 -5.52
N ALA A 159 -10.65 0.13 -4.81
CA ALA A 159 -9.25 -0.28 -4.98
C ALA A 159 -8.57 -0.60 -3.64
N VAL A 160 -9.35 -0.74 -2.58
CA VAL A 160 -8.89 -1.20 -1.26
C VAL A 160 -9.81 -2.29 -0.74
N GLU A 161 -9.28 -3.22 0.06
CA GLU A 161 -10.04 -4.29 0.69
C GLU A 161 -9.36 -4.76 1.97
N THR A 162 -10.13 -5.40 2.86
CA THR A 162 -9.59 -6.06 4.05
C THR A 162 -10.04 -7.53 4.13
N PHE A 163 -9.44 -8.30 5.01
CA PHE A 163 -9.78 -9.71 5.23
C PHE A 163 -11.11 -9.88 5.96
N ASN A 164 -11.63 -11.11 5.95
CA ASN A 164 -12.82 -11.48 6.71
C ASN A 164 -12.50 -12.57 7.72
N SER A 165 -13.06 -12.48 8.93
CA SER A 165 -12.98 -13.53 9.95
C SER A 165 -14.21 -13.50 10.87
N GLU A 166 -14.32 -14.46 11.81
CA GLU A 166 -15.43 -14.53 12.77
C GLU A 166 -15.56 -13.26 13.64
N VAL A 167 -14.45 -12.55 13.88
CA VAL A 167 -14.39 -11.36 14.74
C VAL A 167 -14.06 -10.07 13.96
N HIS A 168 -13.97 -10.15 12.65
CA HIS A 168 -13.60 -9.05 11.78
C HIS A 168 -14.47 -9.09 10.51
N ASP A 169 -15.65 -8.48 10.58
CA ASP A 169 -16.54 -8.34 9.41
C ASP A 169 -15.94 -7.36 8.41
N ARG A 170 -15.61 -7.85 7.23
CA ARG A 170 -14.99 -7.09 6.15
C ARG A 170 -15.71 -5.79 5.81
N ARG A 171 -17.05 -5.83 5.73
CA ARG A 171 -17.86 -4.68 5.31
C ARG A 171 -17.85 -3.58 6.38
N GLU A 172 -17.96 -3.99 7.63
CA GLU A 172 -17.94 -3.09 8.77
C GLU A 172 -16.58 -2.40 8.89
N TYR A 173 -15.48 -3.18 8.88
CA TYR A 173 -14.13 -2.63 9.02
C TYR A 173 -13.71 -1.75 7.84
N ASN A 174 -14.02 -2.15 6.59
CA ASN A 174 -13.81 -1.28 5.42
C ASN A 174 -14.58 0.04 5.54
N SER A 175 -15.88 -0.01 5.89
CA SER A 175 -16.71 1.18 6.02
C SER A 175 -16.21 2.12 7.11
N MET A 176 -15.80 1.56 8.25
CA MET A 176 -15.27 2.33 9.37
C MET A 176 -13.93 2.99 9.00
N ALA A 177 -12.98 2.23 8.46
CA ALA A 177 -11.68 2.75 8.05
C ALA A 177 -11.78 3.86 7.01
N LEU A 178 -12.61 3.66 5.96
CA LEU A 178 -12.84 4.68 4.94
C LEU A 178 -13.47 5.96 5.50
N ARG A 179 -14.33 5.85 6.51
CA ARG A 179 -14.88 7.04 7.20
C ARG A 179 -13.84 7.77 8.01
N LEU A 180 -12.96 7.04 8.71
CA LEU A 180 -11.88 7.64 9.50
C LEU A 180 -10.84 8.36 8.61
N MET A 181 -10.59 7.85 7.40
CA MET A 181 -9.67 8.47 6.44
C MET A 181 -10.26 9.64 5.63
N LYS A 182 -11.56 9.93 5.78
CA LYS A 182 -12.24 11.04 5.06
C LYS A 182 -12.14 12.41 5.74
N ASN A 183 -11.52 12.49 6.90
CA ASN A 183 -11.39 13.74 7.65
C ASN A 183 -10.33 14.65 7.06
#